data_a05b159f85c2891b69d4a9d4d96f4566
#
_entry.id   a05b159f85c2891b69d4a9d4d96f4566
#
_cell.length_a   1.000
_cell.length_b   1.000
_cell.length_c   1.000
_cell.angle_alpha   90.00
_cell.angle_beta   90.00
_cell.angle_gamma   90.00
#
_symmetry.space_group_name_H-M   'P 1'
#
loop_
_entity.id
_entity.type
_entity.pdbx_description
1 polymer ?
#
loop_
_entity_poly.entity_id
_entity_poly.type
_entity_poly.pdbx_seq_one_letter_code
_entity_poly.pdbx_strand_id
1 'polypeptide(L)'
;LTSGWFGFRTTLSRTRITNFKYSIEKEKATEAPLHWIGKVPEQARPISFGVPFKQGKVKSGTPLCVQTENGELVEADTWTTAYWPDGSVKWAGIAAVIPGNTRSVKVIPSSKKKKTTHTEKIHVTESEDQLTIATGKITAFIPKSGTCILDSLLYGNVKVGGKADLIASTQDSPSREDATEIHYQSFNSLIKKAVIEQQGKIRTTIKLEGVQQGKDGREWLPFTLRMYFYAGNEQIKVVHSFIYDGDQNKDFIRSLGVRFQVPMREDLYNRNVAFACADGGVWSEPVKPLVGRRILTLDKDQSWQKQQMEGKRIPEYQRFDAKNRSLIDNWAAWDNFRLSQLTDNSFSIRKRATEDSPWIG
;
A
#
# COMPACT_ATOMS: atom_id res chain seq x y z
N LEU A 1 -3.45 -4.36 36.42
CA LEU A 1 -3.15 -3.01 36.90
C LEU A 1 -3.75 -2.82 38.29
N THR A 2 -2.93 -2.64 39.32
CA THR A 2 -3.38 -2.35 40.69
C THR A 2 -3.66 -0.85 40.88
N SER A 3 -3.14 -0.01 39.99
CA SER A 3 -3.40 1.43 39.90
C SER A 3 -3.15 1.89 38.48
N GLY A 4 -3.84 2.92 38.03
CA GLY A 4 -3.65 3.51 36.72
C GLY A 4 -4.35 4.86 36.64
N TRP A 5 -3.91 5.68 35.69
CA TRP A 5 -4.52 6.94 35.36
C TRP A 5 -5.21 6.83 34.00
N PHE A 6 -6.41 7.34 33.90
CA PHE A 6 -7.06 7.57 32.62
C PHE A 6 -7.61 8.98 32.58
N GLY A 7 -7.68 9.55 31.42
CA GLY A 7 -8.17 10.89 31.21
C GLY A 7 -8.97 11.03 29.94
N PHE A 8 -9.90 11.95 29.95
CA PHE A 8 -10.62 12.36 28.74
C PHE A 8 -9.99 13.61 28.17
N ARG A 9 -9.66 13.60 26.90
CA ARG A 9 -9.18 14.77 26.18
C ARG A 9 -10.27 15.26 25.25
N THR A 10 -10.68 16.52 25.41
CA THR A 10 -11.58 17.19 24.47
C THR A 10 -10.83 18.37 23.84
N THR A 11 -11.03 18.58 22.54
CA THR A 11 -10.45 19.70 21.80
C THR A 11 -11.60 20.51 21.21
N LEU A 12 -11.64 21.80 21.49
CA LEU A 12 -12.64 22.75 20.97
C LEU A 12 -14.12 22.41 21.30
N SER A 13 -14.37 21.61 22.32
CA SER A 13 -15.73 21.27 22.73
C SER A 13 -15.91 21.35 24.25
N ARG A 14 -17.12 21.69 24.69
CA ARG A 14 -17.52 21.54 26.09
C ARG A 14 -18.17 20.19 26.25
N THR A 15 -17.50 19.28 26.99
CA THR A 15 -18.00 17.95 27.25
C THR A 15 -18.37 17.81 28.72
N ARG A 16 -19.59 17.39 28.99
CA ARG A 16 -20.04 17.02 30.34
C ARG A 16 -20.13 15.49 30.42
N ILE A 17 -19.35 14.89 31.31
CA ILE A 17 -19.38 13.46 31.56
C ILE A 17 -20.17 13.24 32.86
N THR A 18 -21.25 12.48 32.78
CA THR A 18 -22.08 12.12 33.93
C THR A 18 -22.21 10.62 34.02
N ASN A 19 -22.36 10.11 35.24
CA ASN A 19 -22.55 8.67 35.50
C ASN A 19 -21.40 7.77 34.96
N PHE A 20 -20.17 8.29 35.01
CA PHE A 20 -19.01 7.48 34.63
C PHE A 20 -18.89 6.29 35.61
N LYS A 21 -18.97 5.10 35.07
CA LYS A 21 -18.74 3.86 35.77
C LYS A 21 -17.63 3.08 35.11
N TYR A 22 -16.70 2.56 35.84
CA TYR A 22 -15.72 1.58 35.35
C TYR A 22 -15.79 0.32 36.18
N SER A 23 -15.58 -0.80 35.57
CA SER A 23 -15.39 -2.08 36.22
C SER A 23 -14.02 -2.63 35.84
N ILE A 24 -13.29 -3.14 36.82
CA ILE A 24 -12.10 -3.93 36.56
C ILE A 24 -12.57 -5.40 36.52
N GLU A 25 -12.79 -5.89 35.30
CA GLU A 25 -12.98 -7.32 35.15
C GLU A 25 -11.64 -8.02 35.43
N LYS A 26 -11.62 -8.90 36.40
CA LYS A 26 -10.50 -9.81 36.60
C LYS A 26 -10.53 -10.82 35.47
N GLU A 27 -9.94 -10.42 34.33
CA GLU A 27 -9.81 -11.32 33.21
C GLU A 27 -9.08 -12.60 33.61
N LYS A 28 -9.78 -13.72 33.49
CA LYS A 28 -9.18 -15.07 33.51
C LYS A 28 -8.34 -15.33 32.22
N ALA A 29 -8.44 -14.51 31.21
CA ALA A 29 -7.81 -14.76 29.94
C ALA A 29 -6.30 -14.49 29.97
N THR A 30 -5.54 -15.56 29.95
CA THR A 30 -4.09 -15.57 29.65
C THR A 30 -3.84 -15.40 28.14
N GLU A 31 -4.89 -15.45 27.33
CA GLU A 31 -4.87 -15.50 25.87
C GLU A 31 -6.01 -14.62 25.35
N ALA A 32 -5.67 -13.56 24.61
CA ALA A 32 -6.66 -12.72 23.94
C ALA A 32 -6.90 -13.25 22.53
N PRO A 33 -8.13 -13.63 22.14
CA PRO A 33 -8.46 -13.95 20.77
C PRO A 33 -8.44 -12.66 19.94
N LEU A 34 -7.86 -12.75 18.75
CA LEU A 34 -7.80 -11.69 17.76
C LEU A 34 -8.78 -12.01 16.64
N HIS A 35 -9.55 -11.00 16.23
CA HIS A 35 -10.57 -11.12 15.20
C HIS A 35 -10.32 -10.10 14.09
N TRP A 36 -10.82 -10.38 12.90
CA TRP A 36 -10.80 -9.43 11.80
C TRP A 36 -11.75 -8.25 12.06
N ILE A 37 -11.26 -7.05 11.73
CA ILE A 37 -12.09 -5.83 11.77
C ILE A 37 -12.89 -5.73 10.46
N GLY A 38 -13.61 -6.68 10.03
CA GLY A 38 -14.31 -6.69 8.76
C GLY A 38 -14.62 -8.10 8.32
N LYS A 39 -14.77 -8.27 7.01
CA LYS A 39 -15.03 -9.60 6.44
C LYS A 39 -13.81 -10.51 6.64
N VAL A 40 -14.10 -11.75 7.02
CA VAL A 40 -13.10 -12.81 7.09
C VAL A 40 -12.55 -13.06 5.68
N PRO A 41 -11.23 -13.02 5.47
CA PRO A 41 -10.64 -13.31 4.17
C PRO A 41 -10.91 -14.76 3.74
N GLU A 42 -11.32 -14.95 2.50
CA GLU A 42 -11.53 -16.28 1.91
C GLU A 42 -10.21 -16.98 1.56
N GLN A 43 -9.17 -16.18 1.24
CA GLN A 43 -7.84 -16.68 0.89
C GLN A 43 -6.85 -16.44 2.02
N ALA A 44 -5.76 -17.20 2.02
CA ALA A 44 -4.66 -16.99 2.96
C ALA A 44 -4.13 -15.55 2.87
N ARG A 45 -3.96 -14.90 4.04
CA ARG A 45 -3.58 -13.48 4.09
C ARG A 45 -2.41 -13.23 5.02
N PRO A 46 -1.36 -12.54 4.54
CA PRO A 46 -0.27 -12.08 5.38
C PRO A 46 -0.73 -10.93 6.27
N ILE A 47 -0.38 -11.01 7.54
CA ILE A 47 -0.69 -9.97 8.53
C ILE A 47 0.49 -9.72 9.46
N SER A 48 0.54 -8.52 10.03
CA SER A 48 1.41 -8.19 11.16
C SER A 48 0.63 -7.44 12.20
N PHE A 49 0.84 -7.79 13.47
CA PHE A 49 0.16 -7.19 14.61
C PHE A 49 1.03 -7.28 15.87
N GLY A 50 0.64 -6.55 16.91
CA GLY A 50 1.26 -6.61 18.23
C GLY A 50 0.36 -7.29 19.26
N VAL A 51 0.96 -8.04 20.17
CA VAL A 51 0.24 -8.70 21.26
C VAL A 51 0.87 -8.34 22.60
N PRO A 52 0.07 -7.84 23.58
CA PRO A 52 0.53 -7.62 24.94
C PRO A 52 0.49 -8.92 25.76
N PHE A 53 1.44 -9.07 26.66
CA PHE A 53 1.47 -10.14 27.64
C PHE A 53 1.53 -9.58 29.07
N LYS A 54 0.90 -10.26 30.01
CA LYS A 54 1.01 -9.93 31.45
C LYS A 54 2.43 -10.20 31.92
N GLN A 55 2.88 -9.41 32.90
CA GLN A 55 4.17 -9.60 33.56
C GLN A 55 4.38 -11.03 34.05
N GLY A 56 5.57 -11.58 33.82
CA GLY A 56 5.94 -12.93 34.23
C GLY A 56 5.36 -14.06 33.36
N LYS A 57 4.48 -13.79 32.39
CA LYS A 57 3.79 -14.84 31.61
C LYS A 57 4.62 -15.45 30.50
N VAL A 58 5.38 -14.62 29.78
CA VAL A 58 6.22 -15.05 28.66
C VAL A 58 7.65 -14.61 28.93
N LYS A 59 8.54 -15.57 29.11
CA LYS A 59 9.97 -15.28 29.31
C LYS A 59 10.59 -14.83 27.99
N SER A 60 11.61 -13.99 28.07
CA SER A 60 12.42 -13.63 26.91
C SER A 60 12.95 -14.89 26.22
N GLY A 61 12.93 -14.89 24.88
CA GLY A 61 13.36 -16.05 24.08
C GLY A 61 12.33 -17.21 23.98
N THR A 62 11.16 -17.10 24.63
CA THR A 62 10.11 -18.11 24.49
C THR A 62 9.58 -18.14 23.07
N PRO A 63 9.58 -19.28 22.34
CA PRO A 63 8.99 -19.40 21.03
C PRO A 63 7.49 -19.13 21.07
N LEU A 64 7.02 -18.25 20.20
CA LEU A 64 5.60 -17.95 20.03
C LEU A 64 5.11 -18.50 18.68
N CYS A 65 3.83 -18.83 18.61
CA CYS A 65 3.16 -19.17 17.36
C CYS A 65 1.73 -18.64 17.38
N VAL A 66 1.12 -18.61 16.22
CA VAL A 66 -0.29 -18.30 16.04
C VAL A 66 -1.08 -19.60 16.06
N GLN A 67 -2.18 -19.63 16.80
CA GLN A 67 -3.11 -20.75 16.83
C GLN A 67 -4.46 -20.28 16.30
N THR A 68 -5.03 -21.00 15.34
CA THR A 68 -6.38 -20.76 14.82
C THR A 68 -7.45 -21.27 15.80
N GLU A 69 -8.71 -20.89 15.62
CA GLU A 69 -9.84 -21.38 16.40
C GLU A 69 -9.99 -22.91 16.37
N ASN A 70 -9.52 -23.55 15.29
CA ASN A 70 -9.53 -25.01 15.13
C ASN A 70 -8.34 -25.71 15.81
N GLY A 71 -7.48 -24.96 16.51
CA GLY A 71 -6.31 -25.50 17.19
C GLY A 71 -5.07 -25.68 16.31
N GLU A 72 -5.12 -25.32 15.03
CA GLU A 72 -4.00 -25.41 14.10
C GLU A 72 -2.92 -24.38 14.47
N LEU A 73 -1.65 -24.83 14.52
CA LEU A 73 -0.50 -23.97 14.81
C LEU A 73 0.12 -23.48 13.53
N VAL A 74 0.08 -22.15 13.33
CA VAL A 74 0.62 -21.45 12.15
C VAL A 74 2.01 -20.90 12.47
N GLU A 75 2.95 -21.08 11.54
CA GLU A 75 4.28 -20.49 11.64
C GLU A 75 4.20 -18.96 11.63
N ALA A 76 5.03 -18.32 12.46
CA ALA A 76 5.08 -16.87 12.56
C ALA A 76 6.50 -16.38 12.80
N ASP A 77 6.86 -15.25 12.22
CA ASP A 77 8.00 -14.48 12.69
C ASP A 77 7.57 -13.69 13.91
N THR A 78 8.41 -13.71 14.94
CA THR A 78 8.10 -13.06 16.22
C THR A 78 9.30 -12.27 16.71
N TRP A 79 9.04 -11.10 17.28
CA TRP A 79 10.07 -10.23 17.87
C TRP A 79 9.51 -9.49 19.08
N THR A 80 10.34 -9.32 20.12
CA THR A 80 9.94 -8.55 21.29
C THR A 80 10.10 -7.05 21.02
N THR A 81 9.05 -6.28 21.29
CA THR A 81 9.05 -4.82 21.14
C THR A 81 9.15 -4.08 22.46
N ALA A 82 8.79 -4.74 23.58
CA ALA A 82 8.96 -4.19 24.93
C ALA A 82 9.05 -5.31 25.97
N TYR A 83 9.75 -5.01 27.07
CA TYR A 83 9.90 -5.89 28.24
C TYR A 83 9.25 -5.27 29.47
N TRP A 84 8.84 -6.12 30.39
CA TRP A 84 8.52 -5.75 31.75
C TRP A 84 9.82 -5.58 32.57
N PRO A 85 9.77 -4.90 33.73
CA PRO A 85 10.95 -4.73 34.58
C PRO A 85 11.62 -6.04 35.04
N ASP A 86 10.85 -7.16 35.10
CA ASP A 86 11.37 -8.49 35.43
C ASP A 86 12.01 -9.23 34.25
N GLY A 87 12.15 -8.56 33.07
CA GLY A 87 12.70 -9.13 31.85
C GLY A 87 11.73 -10.02 31.05
N SER A 88 10.49 -10.21 31.52
CA SER A 88 9.48 -10.90 30.74
C SER A 88 8.95 -10.06 29.59
N VAL A 89 8.44 -10.72 28.55
CA VAL A 89 7.91 -10.03 27.35
C VAL A 89 6.65 -9.24 27.72
N LYS A 90 6.67 -7.93 27.45
CA LYS A 90 5.51 -7.05 27.61
C LYS A 90 4.72 -6.94 26.31
N TRP A 91 5.40 -6.76 25.18
CA TRP A 91 4.82 -6.69 23.85
C TRP A 91 5.64 -7.52 22.86
N ALA A 92 4.98 -8.31 22.06
CA ALA A 92 5.59 -9.00 20.93
C ALA A 92 4.93 -8.57 19.62
N GLY A 93 5.76 -8.32 18.60
CA GLY A 93 5.33 -8.22 17.24
C GLY A 93 5.25 -9.60 16.61
N ILE A 94 4.26 -9.82 15.79
CA ILE A 94 3.97 -11.07 15.09
C ILE A 94 3.78 -10.79 13.62
N ALA A 95 4.35 -11.64 12.76
CA ALA A 95 4.02 -11.68 11.34
C ALA A 95 3.70 -13.13 10.96
N ALA A 96 2.56 -13.35 10.32
CA ALA A 96 2.10 -14.67 9.92
C ALA A 96 1.27 -14.61 8.63
N VAL A 97 1.17 -15.73 7.92
CA VAL A 97 0.21 -15.90 6.83
C VAL A 97 -0.95 -16.73 7.37
N ILE A 98 -2.08 -16.09 7.64
CA ILE A 98 -3.26 -16.74 8.21
C ILE A 98 -4.04 -17.47 7.11
N PRO A 99 -4.40 -18.74 7.30
CA PRO A 99 -5.21 -19.48 6.32
C PRO A 99 -6.54 -18.78 6.04
N GLY A 100 -7.05 -18.93 4.81
CA GLY A 100 -8.37 -18.42 4.44
C GLY A 100 -9.49 -19.01 5.32
N ASN A 101 -10.58 -18.27 5.46
CA ASN A 101 -11.75 -18.62 6.27
C ASN A 101 -11.48 -18.80 7.78
N THR A 102 -10.29 -18.43 8.27
CA THR A 102 -9.98 -18.38 9.71
C THR A 102 -10.65 -17.16 10.34
N ARG A 103 -11.55 -17.37 11.29
CA ARG A 103 -12.33 -16.30 11.92
C ARG A 103 -11.57 -15.61 13.04
N SER A 104 -10.81 -16.38 13.81
CA SER A 104 -10.03 -15.85 14.93
C SER A 104 -8.72 -16.59 15.11
N VAL A 105 -7.75 -15.90 15.71
CA VAL A 105 -6.46 -16.46 16.06
C VAL A 105 -6.06 -16.02 17.45
N LYS A 106 -5.14 -16.75 18.09
CA LYS A 106 -4.48 -16.34 19.31
C LYS A 106 -2.99 -16.60 19.23
N VAL A 107 -2.21 -15.86 19.99
CA VAL A 107 -0.77 -16.05 20.09
C VAL A 107 -0.46 -16.80 21.37
N ILE A 108 0.22 -17.94 21.25
CA ILE A 108 0.56 -18.80 22.37
C ILE A 108 2.04 -19.15 22.37
N PRO A 109 2.64 -19.39 23.56
CA PRO A 109 3.93 -20.04 23.66
C PRO A 109 3.83 -21.49 23.13
N SER A 110 4.69 -21.87 22.20
CA SER A 110 4.72 -23.24 21.68
C SER A 110 6.03 -23.59 21.04
N SER A 111 6.58 -24.73 21.43
CA SER A 111 7.72 -25.41 20.80
C SER A 111 7.31 -26.53 19.85
N LYS A 112 6.00 -26.82 19.72
CA LYS A 112 5.48 -27.86 18.85
C LYS A 112 5.71 -27.52 17.37
N LYS A 113 5.72 -28.58 16.52
CA LYS A 113 5.78 -28.39 15.06
C LYS A 113 4.60 -27.55 14.58
N LYS A 114 4.89 -26.56 13.76
CA LYS A 114 3.92 -25.60 13.22
C LYS A 114 3.63 -25.96 11.76
N LYS A 115 2.41 -25.66 11.31
CA LYS A 115 2.07 -25.78 9.90
C LYS A 115 2.56 -24.54 9.17
N THR A 116 3.30 -24.75 8.11
CA THR A 116 3.66 -23.70 7.17
C THR A 116 2.48 -23.52 6.21
N THR A 117 1.94 -22.32 6.16
CA THR A 117 0.77 -21.96 5.34
C THR A 117 1.15 -21.46 3.95
N HIS A 118 2.44 -21.43 3.65
CA HIS A 118 3.00 -21.04 2.36
C HIS A 118 4.22 -21.92 2.04
N THR A 119 4.43 -22.16 0.76
CA THR A 119 5.58 -22.98 0.26
C THR A 119 6.77 -22.11 -0.11
N GLU A 120 6.52 -20.87 -0.48
CA GLU A 120 7.53 -19.91 -0.90
C GLU A 120 8.30 -19.35 0.29
N LYS A 121 9.54 -18.95 0.02
CA LYS A 121 10.43 -18.32 1.00
C LYS A 121 10.83 -16.95 0.50
N ILE A 122 11.09 -16.05 1.42
CA ILE A 122 11.70 -14.77 1.08
C ILE A 122 13.20 -14.99 0.92
N HIS A 123 13.73 -14.59 -0.24
CA HIS A 123 15.14 -14.50 -0.50
C HIS A 123 15.55 -13.04 -0.55
N VAL A 124 16.56 -12.70 0.22
CA VAL A 124 17.14 -11.35 0.27
C VAL A 124 18.58 -11.45 -0.17
N THR A 125 18.94 -10.65 -1.16
CA THR A 125 20.31 -10.49 -1.62
C THR A 125 20.70 -9.03 -1.48
N GLU A 126 21.88 -8.79 -0.97
CA GLU A 126 22.42 -7.45 -0.75
C GLU A 126 23.72 -7.32 -1.55
N SER A 127 23.79 -6.27 -2.38
CA SER A 127 25.03 -5.82 -3.02
C SER A 127 25.44 -4.46 -2.43
N GLU A 128 26.49 -3.88 -2.95
CA GLU A 128 26.96 -2.55 -2.55
C GLU A 128 25.88 -1.49 -2.78
N ASP A 129 25.22 -1.53 -3.94
CA ASP A 129 24.30 -0.48 -4.40
C ASP A 129 22.82 -0.84 -4.29
N GLN A 130 22.48 -2.11 -4.04
CA GLN A 130 21.10 -2.59 -4.19
C GLN A 130 20.72 -3.70 -3.21
N LEU A 131 19.47 -3.67 -2.77
CA LEU A 131 18.78 -4.77 -2.10
C LEU A 131 17.83 -5.43 -3.08
N THR A 132 17.87 -6.76 -3.17
CA THR A 132 16.95 -7.55 -3.98
C THR A 132 16.12 -8.44 -3.07
N ILE A 133 14.80 -8.33 -3.16
CA ILE A 133 13.86 -9.08 -2.33
C ILE A 133 12.94 -9.91 -3.24
N ALA A 134 13.06 -11.24 -3.16
CA ALA A 134 12.18 -12.16 -3.86
C ALA A 134 11.24 -12.86 -2.87
N THR A 135 9.92 -12.72 -3.10
CA THR A 135 8.89 -13.32 -2.23
C THR A 135 8.42 -14.70 -2.69
N GLY A 136 8.88 -15.14 -3.85
CA GLY A 136 8.34 -16.31 -4.58
C GLY A 136 7.28 -15.92 -5.61
N LYS A 137 6.66 -14.75 -5.50
CA LYS A 137 5.72 -14.18 -6.49
C LYS A 137 6.31 -12.97 -7.21
N ILE A 138 6.90 -12.06 -6.46
CA ILE A 138 7.52 -10.85 -6.98
C ILE A 138 8.99 -10.79 -6.61
N THR A 139 9.77 -10.07 -7.42
CA THR A 139 11.14 -9.66 -7.11
C THR A 139 11.24 -8.15 -7.22
N ALA A 140 11.62 -7.50 -6.12
CA ALA A 140 11.79 -6.06 -6.02
C ALA A 140 13.28 -5.71 -5.94
N PHE A 141 13.69 -4.70 -6.71
CA PHE A 141 15.04 -4.16 -6.75
C PHE A 141 15.04 -2.77 -6.14
N ILE A 142 15.69 -2.60 -4.99
CA ILE A 142 15.65 -1.40 -4.17
C ILE A 142 17.06 -0.81 -4.11
N PRO A 143 17.30 0.38 -4.72
CA PRO A 143 18.58 1.06 -4.63
C PRO A 143 18.87 1.51 -3.19
N LYS A 144 20.15 1.49 -2.80
CA LYS A 144 20.57 1.95 -1.48
C LYS A 144 20.74 3.46 -1.37
N SER A 145 20.81 4.15 -2.52
CA SER A 145 20.97 5.60 -2.61
C SER A 145 20.35 6.16 -3.89
N GLY A 146 20.32 7.47 -4.03
CA GLY A 146 19.77 8.14 -5.21
C GLY A 146 18.30 8.53 -5.04
N THR A 147 17.58 8.73 -6.15
CA THR A 147 16.23 9.29 -6.14
C THR A 147 15.13 8.24 -6.08
N CYS A 148 15.43 6.99 -6.43
CA CYS A 148 14.42 5.94 -6.55
C CYS A 148 14.25 5.17 -5.26
N ILE A 149 13.02 4.96 -4.83
CA ILE A 149 12.66 4.04 -3.74
C ILE A 149 12.56 2.59 -4.23
N LEU A 150 12.37 2.39 -5.54
CA LEU A 150 12.32 1.12 -6.22
C LEU A 150 12.87 1.33 -7.64
N ASP A 151 13.80 0.49 -8.10
CA ASP A 151 14.30 0.53 -9.46
C ASP A 151 13.40 -0.25 -10.42
N SER A 152 13.02 -1.45 -10.01
CA SER A 152 12.13 -2.30 -10.80
C SER A 152 11.43 -3.35 -9.96
N LEU A 153 10.31 -3.85 -10.50
CA LEU A 153 9.50 -4.90 -9.92
C LEU A 153 9.19 -5.95 -10.98
N LEU A 154 9.47 -7.21 -10.66
CA LEU A 154 9.11 -8.35 -11.48
C LEU A 154 7.95 -9.12 -10.84
N TYR A 155 7.04 -9.66 -11.65
CA TYR A 155 6.12 -10.71 -11.30
C TYR A 155 6.53 -11.98 -12.07
N GLY A 156 7.00 -12.97 -11.34
CA GLY A 156 7.77 -14.05 -11.98
C GLY A 156 8.97 -13.46 -12.73
N ASN A 157 9.02 -13.70 -14.05
CA ASN A 157 10.07 -13.17 -14.93
C ASN A 157 9.63 -11.92 -15.72
N VAL A 158 8.42 -11.40 -15.47
CA VAL A 158 7.86 -10.29 -16.23
C VAL A 158 8.05 -8.98 -15.44
N LYS A 159 8.69 -7.99 -16.03
CA LYS A 159 8.81 -6.66 -15.43
C LYS A 159 7.44 -5.97 -15.43
N VAL A 160 6.84 -5.82 -14.26
CA VAL A 160 5.52 -5.19 -14.05
C VAL A 160 5.62 -3.76 -13.54
N GLY A 161 6.75 -3.36 -12.97
CA GLY A 161 7.03 -2.01 -12.52
C GLY A 161 8.43 -1.57 -12.92
N GLY A 162 8.58 -0.31 -13.28
CA GLY A 162 9.85 0.39 -13.44
C GLY A 162 10.21 1.18 -12.19
N LYS A 163 10.91 2.30 -12.40
CA LYS A 163 11.32 3.18 -11.31
C LYS A 163 10.12 3.75 -10.56
N ALA A 164 10.29 3.84 -9.24
CA ALA A 164 9.38 4.57 -8.38
C ALA A 164 10.16 5.57 -7.52
N ASP A 165 9.57 6.73 -7.28
CA ASP A 165 10.12 7.78 -6.44
C ASP A 165 9.00 8.44 -5.60
N LEU A 166 9.36 9.00 -4.45
CA LEU A 166 8.48 9.87 -3.70
C LEU A 166 8.51 11.25 -4.34
N ILE A 167 7.35 11.84 -4.50
CA ILE A 167 7.21 13.19 -5.03
C ILE A 167 6.48 14.05 -4.02
N ALA A 168 6.87 15.32 -3.94
CA ALA A 168 6.18 16.33 -3.18
C ALA A 168 6.10 17.62 -3.99
N SER A 169 5.09 18.43 -3.73
CA SER A 169 5.04 19.80 -4.19
C SER A 169 4.51 20.73 -3.11
N THR A 170 5.03 21.95 -3.10
CA THR A 170 4.56 23.02 -2.25
C THR A 170 3.94 24.14 -3.06
N GLN A 171 3.19 24.95 -2.39
CA GLN A 171 2.75 26.25 -2.84
C GLN A 171 3.06 27.29 -1.77
N ASP A 172 3.24 28.54 -2.17
CA ASP A 172 3.61 29.66 -1.30
C ASP A 172 2.42 30.37 -0.63
N SER A 173 1.20 29.91 -0.93
CA SER A 173 -0.05 30.44 -0.35
C SER A 173 -0.94 29.31 0.16
N PRO A 174 -1.63 29.48 1.30
CA PRO A 174 -2.51 28.44 1.86
C PRO A 174 -3.78 28.25 1.04
N SER A 175 -4.28 29.29 0.39
CA SER A 175 -5.53 29.29 -0.38
C SER A 175 -5.31 29.73 -1.82
N ARG A 176 -6.04 29.09 -2.75
CA ARG A 176 -6.09 29.50 -4.14
C ARG A 176 -6.97 30.73 -4.37
N GLU A 177 -7.92 30.97 -3.48
CA GLU A 177 -8.92 32.02 -3.64
C GLU A 177 -8.36 33.40 -3.21
N ASP A 178 -7.38 33.40 -2.30
CA ASP A 178 -6.82 34.63 -1.71
C ASP A 178 -5.54 35.11 -2.41
N ALA A 179 -4.98 34.33 -3.33
CA ALA A 179 -3.71 34.64 -3.98
C ALA A 179 -3.93 35.06 -5.43
N THR A 180 -3.36 36.23 -5.81
CA THR A 180 -3.31 36.71 -7.20
C THR A 180 -2.34 35.91 -8.03
N GLU A 181 -1.29 35.37 -7.44
CA GLU A 181 -0.29 34.51 -8.06
C GLU A 181 0.19 33.46 -7.04
N ILE A 182 0.26 32.20 -7.46
CA ILE A 182 0.73 31.09 -6.63
C ILE A 182 1.95 30.46 -7.29
N HIS A 183 3.06 30.41 -6.55
CA HIS A 183 4.27 29.75 -7.01
C HIS A 183 4.33 28.31 -6.47
N TYR A 184 4.74 27.41 -7.35
CA TYR A 184 4.84 25.98 -7.03
C TYR A 184 6.30 25.52 -7.07
N GLN A 185 6.68 24.73 -6.10
CA GLN A 185 8.00 24.07 -6.08
C GLN A 185 7.80 22.56 -6.02
N SER A 186 8.57 21.82 -6.82
CA SER A 186 8.52 20.36 -6.88
C SER A 186 9.76 19.74 -6.30
N PHE A 187 9.58 18.62 -5.62
CA PHE A 187 10.62 17.87 -4.93
C PHE A 187 10.51 16.39 -5.28
N ASN A 188 11.64 15.70 -5.28
CA ASN A 188 11.72 14.24 -5.40
C ASN A 188 12.48 13.68 -4.20
N SER A 189 12.26 12.39 -3.92
CA SER A 189 13.05 11.68 -2.92
C SER A 189 14.54 11.71 -3.23
N LEU A 190 15.34 11.88 -2.19
CA LEU A 190 16.78 11.59 -2.16
C LEU A 190 17.06 10.60 -1.05
N ILE A 191 17.33 9.35 -1.41
CA ILE A 191 17.63 8.28 -0.47
C ILE A 191 19.06 8.46 0.03
N LYS A 192 19.21 8.58 1.34
CA LYS A 192 20.50 8.69 2.03
C LYS A 192 20.98 7.32 2.54
N LYS A 193 20.02 6.43 2.88
CA LYS A 193 20.33 5.12 3.46
C LYS A 193 19.20 4.14 3.19
N ALA A 194 19.57 2.90 2.86
CA ALA A 194 18.66 1.75 2.80
C ALA A 194 19.24 0.58 3.56
N VAL A 195 18.44 -0.05 4.43
CA VAL A 195 18.86 -1.19 5.25
C VAL A 195 17.77 -2.25 5.35
N ILE A 196 18.19 -3.47 5.57
CA ILE A 196 17.31 -4.56 6.00
C ILE A 196 17.03 -4.34 7.50
N GLU A 197 15.88 -3.77 7.84
CA GLU A 197 15.51 -3.51 9.25
C GLU A 197 15.11 -4.80 9.97
N GLN A 198 14.49 -5.74 9.26
CA GLN A 198 14.12 -7.05 9.77
C GLN A 198 14.12 -8.07 8.64
N GLN A 199 14.71 -9.23 8.89
CA GLN A 199 14.68 -10.37 7.97
C GLN A 199 14.13 -11.60 8.71
N GLY A 200 12.94 -12.03 8.29
CA GLY A 200 12.27 -13.22 8.80
C GLY A 200 11.99 -14.23 7.70
N LYS A 201 11.42 -15.37 8.07
CA LYS A 201 10.96 -16.39 7.13
C LYS A 201 9.67 -16.00 6.42
N ILE A 202 8.81 -15.29 7.15
CA ILE A 202 7.46 -14.87 6.72
C ILE A 202 7.48 -13.45 6.20
N ARG A 203 8.23 -12.55 6.90
CA ARG A 203 8.27 -11.14 6.58
C ARG A 203 9.69 -10.59 6.56
N THR A 204 9.98 -9.79 5.54
CA THR A 204 11.18 -8.94 5.50
C THR A 204 10.74 -7.49 5.45
N THR A 205 11.43 -6.62 6.20
CA THR A 205 11.20 -5.18 6.22
C THR A 205 12.45 -4.45 5.76
N ILE A 206 12.29 -3.65 4.72
CA ILE A 206 13.32 -2.73 4.24
C ILE A 206 12.98 -1.33 4.71
N LYS A 207 13.97 -0.65 5.30
CA LYS A 207 13.86 0.74 5.72
C LYS A 207 14.75 1.62 4.84
N LEU A 208 14.13 2.65 4.24
CA LEU A 208 14.79 3.73 3.52
C LEU A 208 14.71 5.00 4.36
N GLU A 209 15.80 5.74 4.44
CA GLU A 209 15.86 7.04 5.09
C GLU A 209 16.39 8.06 4.08
N GLY A 210 15.75 9.22 4.02
CA GLY A 210 16.08 10.25 3.04
C GLY A 210 15.35 11.56 3.29
N VAL A 211 15.41 12.43 2.29
CA VAL A 211 14.80 13.76 2.29
C VAL A 211 14.10 14.02 0.98
N GLN A 212 13.23 14.99 0.93
CA GLN A 212 12.74 15.55 -0.32
C GLN A 212 13.73 16.61 -0.81
N GLN A 213 14.17 16.53 -2.07
CA GLN A 213 15.13 17.45 -2.67
C GLN A 213 14.53 18.20 -3.86
N GLY A 214 14.62 19.51 -3.85
CA GLY A 214 14.25 20.39 -4.94
C GLY A 214 15.35 20.49 -6.02
N LYS A 215 14.99 21.01 -7.17
CA LYS A 215 15.95 21.27 -8.29
C LYS A 215 17.03 22.29 -7.91
N ASP A 216 16.73 23.18 -6.99
CA ASP A 216 17.62 24.19 -6.42
C ASP A 216 18.60 23.63 -5.38
N GLY A 217 18.52 22.32 -5.09
CA GLY A 217 19.33 21.64 -4.08
C GLY A 217 18.77 21.73 -2.67
N ARG A 218 17.65 22.43 -2.45
CA ARG A 218 16.99 22.47 -1.14
C ARG A 218 16.57 21.07 -0.71
N GLU A 219 16.97 20.69 0.51
CA GLU A 219 16.56 19.44 1.16
C GLU A 219 15.62 19.75 2.34
N TRP A 220 14.51 19.01 2.46
CA TRP A 220 13.54 19.13 3.54
C TRP A 220 12.65 17.89 3.64
N LEU A 221 11.66 17.87 4.53
CA LEU A 221 10.78 16.72 4.81
C LEU A 221 11.59 15.42 4.97
N PRO A 222 12.51 15.34 5.96
CA PRO A 222 13.19 14.09 6.21
C PRO A 222 12.19 12.97 6.45
N PHE A 223 12.39 11.84 5.79
CA PHE A 223 11.45 10.74 5.81
C PHE A 223 12.09 9.40 6.16
N THR A 224 11.24 8.52 6.66
CA THR A 224 11.49 7.09 6.78
C THR A 224 10.41 6.33 6.00
N LEU A 225 10.82 5.55 5.02
CA LEU A 225 9.95 4.67 4.26
C LEU A 225 10.23 3.22 4.66
N ARG A 226 9.19 2.48 5.06
CA ARG A 226 9.28 1.05 5.32
C ARG A 226 8.49 0.27 4.30
N MET A 227 9.13 -0.71 3.68
CA MET A 227 8.52 -1.64 2.76
C MET A 227 8.47 -3.01 3.41
N TYR A 228 7.29 -3.61 3.46
CA TYR A 228 7.06 -4.92 4.07
C TYR A 228 6.74 -5.94 2.97
N PHE A 229 7.58 -6.95 2.89
CA PHE A 229 7.46 -8.06 1.97
C PHE A 229 7.07 -9.33 2.73
N TYR A 230 6.15 -10.11 2.17
CA TYR A 230 5.71 -11.37 2.78
C TYR A 230 5.94 -12.55 1.84
N ALA A 231 6.34 -13.68 2.40
CA ALA A 231 6.55 -14.91 1.66
C ALA A 231 5.29 -15.33 0.89
N GLY A 232 5.45 -15.69 -0.39
CA GLY A 232 4.36 -16.11 -1.26
C GLY A 232 3.34 -15.03 -1.62
N ASN A 233 3.65 -13.75 -1.33
CA ASN A 233 2.72 -12.65 -1.59
C ASN A 233 3.25 -11.70 -2.67
N GLU A 234 2.32 -11.11 -3.41
CA GLU A 234 2.59 -10.17 -4.50
C GLU A 234 2.42 -8.70 -4.08
N GLN A 235 1.91 -8.46 -2.87
CA GLN A 235 1.67 -7.11 -2.36
C GLN A 235 2.86 -6.64 -1.51
N ILE A 236 3.20 -5.38 -1.68
CA ILE A 236 4.18 -4.67 -0.85
C ILE A 236 3.43 -3.64 -0.02
N LYS A 237 3.45 -3.80 1.31
CA LYS A 237 2.94 -2.75 2.20
C LYS A 237 4.00 -1.67 2.35
N VAL A 238 3.63 -0.43 2.06
CA VAL A 238 4.52 0.73 2.19
C VAL A 238 3.99 1.64 3.29
N VAL A 239 4.87 2.06 4.20
CA VAL A 239 4.57 3.05 5.23
C VAL A 239 5.56 4.19 5.08
N HIS A 240 5.06 5.37 4.73
CA HIS A 240 5.82 6.60 4.60
C HIS A 240 5.59 7.47 5.84
N SER A 241 6.65 7.77 6.57
CA SER A 241 6.66 8.69 7.70
C SER A 241 7.60 9.83 7.39
N PHE A 242 7.21 11.06 7.65
CA PHE A 242 8.03 12.24 7.43
C PHE A 242 7.91 13.23 8.58
N ILE A 243 8.88 14.10 8.70
CA ILE A 243 8.88 15.22 9.64
C ILE A 243 8.71 16.49 8.82
N TYR A 244 7.73 17.31 9.18
CA TYR A 244 7.61 18.63 8.60
C TYR A 244 8.61 19.57 9.27
N ASP A 245 9.61 20.00 8.52
CA ASP A 245 10.69 20.90 8.95
C ASP A 245 10.75 22.16 8.07
N GLY A 246 9.66 22.47 7.35
CA GLY A 246 9.54 23.67 6.52
C GLY A 246 9.09 24.91 7.27
N ASP A 247 9.04 26.03 6.57
CA ASP A 247 8.46 27.29 7.06
C ASP A 247 6.93 27.23 6.95
N GLN A 248 6.25 27.24 8.08
CA GLN A 248 4.78 27.16 8.15
C GLN A 248 4.04 28.29 7.41
N ASN A 249 4.72 29.37 7.08
CA ASN A 249 4.14 30.54 6.39
C ASN A 249 4.41 30.55 4.87
N LYS A 250 5.22 29.61 4.37
CA LYS A 250 5.66 29.57 2.96
C LYS A 250 5.56 28.20 2.33
N ASP A 251 5.74 27.14 3.12
CA ASP A 251 5.88 25.77 2.59
C ASP A 251 4.57 24.98 2.74
N PHE A 252 3.52 25.42 2.07
CA PHE A 252 2.26 24.69 2.11
C PHE A 252 2.33 23.46 1.21
N ILE A 253 2.25 22.26 1.80
CA ILE A 253 2.24 21.00 1.05
C ILE A 253 0.99 20.95 0.18
N ARG A 254 1.17 20.98 -1.13
CA ARG A 254 0.09 20.83 -2.11
C ARG A 254 -0.15 19.36 -2.47
N SER A 255 0.90 18.60 -2.63
CA SER A 255 0.83 17.17 -2.93
C SER A 255 1.99 16.41 -2.31
N LEU A 256 1.69 15.18 -1.92
CA LEU A 256 2.66 14.21 -1.45
C LEU A 256 2.24 12.85 -2.01
N GLY A 257 3.14 12.14 -2.65
CA GLY A 257 2.77 10.90 -3.32
C GLY A 257 3.94 10.03 -3.75
N VAL A 258 3.58 8.94 -4.40
CA VAL A 258 4.52 8.01 -5.02
C VAL A 258 4.25 8.00 -6.52
N ARG A 259 5.29 8.16 -7.32
CA ARG A 259 5.22 8.05 -8.76
C ARG A 259 5.85 6.73 -9.21
N PHE A 260 5.11 5.95 -9.97
CA PHE A 260 5.56 4.69 -10.55
C PHE A 260 5.62 4.76 -12.06
N GLN A 261 6.61 4.10 -12.63
CA GLN A 261 6.63 3.78 -14.06
C GLN A 261 6.05 2.38 -14.24
N VAL A 262 4.95 2.28 -14.99
CA VAL A 262 4.29 0.99 -15.26
C VAL A 262 4.37 0.71 -16.74
N PRO A 263 5.10 -0.35 -17.18
CA PRO A 263 5.18 -0.71 -18.59
C PRO A 263 3.86 -1.31 -19.07
N MET A 264 3.19 -0.65 -19.99
CA MET A 264 1.99 -1.15 -20.65
C MET A 264 2.36 -1.76 -22.00
N ARG A 265 2.04 -3.03 -22.25
CA ARG A 265 2.53 -3.81 -23.39
C ARG A 265 1.46 -4.18 -24.41
N GLU A 266 0.19 -4.22 -23.98
CA GLU A 266 -0.93 -4.55 -24.85
C GLU A 266 -1.18 -3.45 -25.89
N ASP A 267 -1.95 -3.77 -26.94
CA ASP A 267 -2.48 -2.76 -27.87
C ASP A 267 -3.24 -1.68 -27.13
N LEU A 268 -3.21 -0.43 -27.61
CA LEU A 268 -3.77 0.73 -26.90
C LEU A 268 -5.24 0.53 -26.49
N TYR A 269 -6.05 -0.12 -27.31
CA TYR A 269 -7.45 -0.39 -27.00
C TYR A 269 -7.65 -1.53 -25.98
N ASN A 270 -6.59 -2.30 -25.67
CA ASN A 270 -6.57 -3.30 -24.61
C ASN A 270 -5.89 -2.82 -23.33
N ARG A 271 -5.56 -1.54 -23.23
CA ARG A 271 -5.00 -0.92 -22.02
C ARG A 271 -6.08 -0.20 -21.27
N ASN A 272 -6.15 -0.47 -19.98
CA ASN A 272 -7.09 0.17 -19.06
C ASN A 272 -6.35 0.78 -17.87
N VAL A 273 -6.86 1.91 -17.39
CA VAL A 273 -6.47 2.51 -16.12
C VAL A 273 -7.61 2.29 -15.14
N ALA A 274 -7.30 1.73 -13.97
CA ALA A 274 -8.29 1.47 -12.95
C ALA A 274 -8.01 2.30 -11.69
N PHE A 275 -9.09 2.89 -11.13
CA PHE A 275 -9.06 3.68 -9.89
C PHE A 275 -9.89 2.96 -8.84
N ALA A 276 -9.29 2.66 -7.69
CA ALA A 276 -10.00 2.11 -6.54
C ALA A 276 -10.69 3.23 -5.77
N CYS A 277 -11.98 3.05 -5.48
CA CYS A 277 -12.78 3.98 -4.69
C CYS A 277 -12.80 3.59 -3.21
N ALA A 278 -13.08 4.55 -2.33
CA ALA A 278 -13.07 4.36 -0.88
C ALA A 278 -14.12 3.36 -0.39
N ASP A 279 -15.25 3.23 -1.08
CA ASP A 279 -16.35 2.31 -0.80
C ASP A 279 -16.12 0.88 -1.33
N GLY A 280 -14.94 0.61 -1.90
CA GLY A 280 -14.59 -0.69 -2.49
C GLY A 280 -14.99 -0.85 -3.96
N GLY A 281 -15.52 0.20 -4.60
CA GLY A 281 -15.76 0.24 -6.04
C GLY A 281 -14.45 0.41 -6.83
N VAL A 282 -14.49 0.03 -8.10
CA VAL A 282 -13.40 0.25 -9.06
C VAL A 282 -13.96 0.95 -10.28
N TRP A 283 -13.38 2.10 -10.63
CA TRP A 283 -13.64 2.79 -11.87
C TRP A 283 -12.57 2.42 -12.88
N SER A 284 -12.97 1.97 -14.07
CA SER A 284 -12.05 1.58 -15.14
C SER A 284 -12.26 2.44 -16.37
N GLU A 285 -11.16 2.96 -16.92
CA GLU A 285 -11.16 3.76 -18.14
C GLU A 285 -10.22 3.14 -19.17
N PRO A 286 -10.67 2.87 -20.40
CA PRO A 286 -9.79 2.42 -21.47
C PRO A 286 -8.90 3.55 -21.98
N VAL A 287 -7.65 3.23 -22.29
CA VAL A 287 -6.69 4.19 -22.89
C VAL A 287 -7.10 4.60 -24.27
N LYS A 288 -7.63 3.67 -25.07
CA LYS A 288 -8.20 3.96 -26.38
C LYS A 288 -9.65 3.48 -26.42
N PRO A 289 -10.63 4.33 -26.08
CA PRO A 289 -12.02 3.92 -26.02
C PRO A 289 -12.56 3.66 -27.44
N LEU A 290 -13.13 2.47 -27.66
CA LEU A 290 -13.80 2.10 -28.89
C LEU A 290 -15.27 2.56 -28.86
N VAL A 291 -15.50 3.81 -28.48
CA VAL A 291 -16.83 4.42 -28.28
C VAL A 291 -17.09 5.44 -29.36
N GLY A 292 -18.23 5.40 -30.00
CA GLY A 292 -18.65 6.39 -30.95
C GLY A 292 -20.05 6.16 -31.47
N ARG A 293 -20.50 6.96 -32.43
CA ARG A 293 -21.80 6.79 -33.08
C ARG A 293 -21.93 5.47 -33.87
N ARG A 294 -20.81 4.77 -34.09
CA ARG A 294 -20.75 3.47 -34.76
C ARG A 294 -20.17 2.46 -33.80
N ILE A 295 -20.96 1.47 -33.43
CA ILE A 295 -20.55 0.39 -32.57
C ILE A 295 -19.71 -0.60 -33.39
N LEU A 296 -18.50 -0.89 -32.91
CA LEU A 296 -17.67 -1.97 -33.42
C LEU A 296 -18.28 -3.31 -32.98
N THR A 297 -18.84 -4.05 -33.91
CA THR A 297 -19.35 -5.42 -33.65
C THR A 297 -18.62 -6.39 -34.55
N LEU A 298 -17.98 -7.41 -34.00
CA LEU A 298 -17.52 -8.58 -34.75
C LEU A 298 -18.66 -9.61 -34.91
N ASP A 299 -19.50 -9.70 -33.92
CA ASP A 299 -20.69 -10.54 -33.89
C ASP A 299 -21.92 -9.68 -33.56
N LYS A 300 -23.09 -10.04 -34.07
CA LYS A 300 -24.32 -9.24 -33.94
C LYS A 300 -24.75 -8.94 -32.51
N ASP A 301 -24.26 -9.74 -31.54
CA ASP A 301 -24.69 -9.69 -30.14
C ASP A 301 -23.58 -9.21 -29.16
N GLN A 302 -22.37 -8.86 -29.64
CA GLN A 302 -21.27 -8.46 -28.79
C GLN A 302 -20.91 -6.98 -28.93
N SER A 303 -21.17 -6.22 -27.89
CA SER A 303 -20.67 -4.83 -27.78
C SER A 303 -19.25 -4.84 -27.24
N TRP A 304 -18.26 -4.57 -28.07
CA TRP A 304 -16.87 -4.42 -27.67
C TRP A 304 -16.67 -3.26 -26.71
N GLN A 305 -17.46 -2.21 -26.84
CA GLN A 305 -17.49 -1.11 -25.89
C GLN A 305 -17.80 -1.58 -24.47
N LYS A 306 -18.84 -2.39 -24.29
CA LYS A 306 -19.21 -2.92 -22.98
C LYS A 306 -18.08 -3.79 -22.39
N GLN A 307 -17.49 -4.66 -23.22
CA GLN A 307 -16.38 -5.51 -22.80
C GLN A 307 -15.15 -4.68 -22.41
N GLN A 308 -14.84 -3.63 -23.17
CA GLN A 308 -13.75 -2.74 -22.86
C GLN A 308 -13.97 -1.98 -21.54
N MET A 309 -15.19 -1.50 -21.28
CA MET A 309 -15.54 -0.83 -20.02
C MET A 309 -15.51 -1.80 -18.82
N GLU A 310 -15.76 -3.08 -19.06
CA GLU A 310 -15.65 -4.14 -18.05
C GLU A 310 -14.19 -4.62 -17.84
N GLY A 311 -13.21 -4.02 -18.52
CA GLY A 311 -11.80 -4.39 -18.45
C GLY A 311 -11.48 -5.74 -19.11
N LYS A 312 -12.37 -6.27 -19.94
CA LYS A 312 -12.15 -7.50 -20.69
C LYS A 312 -11.26 -7.27 -21.89
N ARG A 313 -10.44 -8.26 -22.22
CA ARG A 313 -9.57 -8.21 -23.39
C ARG A 313 -10.41 -8.33 -24.69
N ILE A 314 -10.15 -7.42 -25.59
CA ILE A 314 -10.74 -7.40 -26.94
C ILE A 314 -9.82 -8.19 -27.88
N PRO A 315 -10.34 -8.79 -28.98
CA PRO A 315 -9.55 -9.52 -29.94
C PRO A 315 -8.38 -8.71 -30.52
N GLU A 316 -7.38 -9.42 -31.00
CA GLU A 316 -6.22 -8.82 -31.66
C GLU A 316 -6.63 -8.03 -32.89
N TYR A 317 -5.91 -6.94 -33.17
CA TYR A 317 -6.18 -6.00 -34.27
C TYR A 317 -6.37 -6.69 -35.64
N GLN A 318 -5.61 -7.74 -35.92
CA GLN A 318 -5.68 -8.50 -37.17
C GLN A 318 -7.02 -9.23 -37.39
N ARG A 319 -7.77 -9.50 -36.34
CA ARG A 319 -9.07 -10.15 -36.42
C ARG A 319 -10.21 -9.23 -36.87
N PHE A 320 -9.97 -7.93 -36.85
CA PHE A 320 -10.94 -6.94 -37.34
C PHE A 320 -10.86 -6.79 -38.84
N ASP A 321 -12.00 -6.52 -39.52
CA ASP A 321 -12.06 -6.17 -40.93
C ASP A 321 -11.44 -4.78 -41.17
N ALA A 322 -11.21 -4.45 -42.43
CA ALA A 322 -10.57 -3.19 -42.84
C ALA A 322 -11.34 -1.94 -42.33
N LYS A 323 -12.68 -2.00 -42.30
CA LYS A 323 -13.52 -0.88 -41.84
C LYS A 323 -13.35 -0.66 -40.34
N ASN A 324 -13.39 -1.74 -39.56
CA ASN A 324 -13.21 -1.68 -38.10
C ASN A 324 -11.78 -1.29 -37.73
N ARG A 325 -10.76 -1.78 -38.45
CA ARG A 325 -9.38 -1.34 -38.26
C ARG A 325 -9.22 0.15 -38.51
N SER A 326 -9.80 0.68 -39.57
CA SER A 326 -9.79 2.12 -39.85
C SER A 326 -10.45 2.93 -38.70
N LEU A 327 -11.52 2.43 -38.08
CA LEU A 327 -12.13 3.09 -36.93
C LEU A 327 -11.21 3.06 -35.72
N ILE A 328 -10.57 1.93 -35.45
CA ILE A 328 -9.61 1.79 -34.35
C ILE A 328 -8.44 2.77 -34.55
N ASP A 329 -7.88 2.84 -35.74
CA ASP A 329 -6.73 3.68 -36.07
C ASP A 329 -7.03 5.19 -35.91
N ASN A 330 -8.22 5.60 -36.31
CA ASN A 330 -8.63 7.01 -36.29
C ASN A 330 -9.18 7.52 -34.96
N TRP A 331 -9.30 6.68 -33.94
CA TRP A 331 -9.77 7.13 -32.65
C TRP A 331 -8.63 7.56 -31.72
N ALA A 332 -8.85 8.66 -31.01
CA ALA A 332 -7.88 9.20 -30.09
C ALA A 332 -7.60 8.21 -28.96
N ALA A 333 -6.34 8.08 -28.60
CA ALA A 333 -5.92 7.43 -27.37
C ALA A 333 -5.74 8.51 -26.30
N TRP A 334 -6.14 8.22 -25.07
CA TRP A 334 -5.88 9.08 -23.93
C TRP A 334 -4.49 8.80 -23.39
N ASP A 335 -3.68 9.83 -23.22
CA ASP A 335 -2.32 9.71 -22.67
C ASP A 335 -2.25 10.06 -21.19
N ASN A 336 -3.24 10.80 -20.69
CA ASN A 336 -3.31 11.24 -19.29
C ASN A 336 -4.68 11.06 -18.68
N PHE A 337 -4.67 10.67 -17.41
CA PHE A 337 -5.86 10.52 -16.57
C PHE A 337 -5.63 11.26 -15.25
N ARG A 338 -6.62 12.00 -14.77
CA ARG A 338 -6.61 12.64 -13.47
C ARG A 338 -7.88 12.27 -12.73
N LEU A 339 -7.71 11.61 -11.59
CA LEU A 339 -8.76 11.43 -10.59
C LEU A 339 -8.62 12.55 -9.55
N SER A 340 -9.70 13.27 -9.29
CA SER A 340 -9.77 14.29 -8.23
C SER A 340 -10.95 14.01 -7.34
N GLN A 341 -10.71 13.87 -6.04
CA GLN A 341 -11.76 13.80 -5.04
C GLN A 341 -12.20 15.23 -4.71
N LEU A 342 -13.47 15.51 -4.83
CA LEU A 342 -14.06 16.83 -4.60
C LEU A 342 -14.66 16.95 -3.20
N THR A 343 -15.32 15.88 -2.73
CA THR A 343 -15.88 15.71 -1.39
C THR A 343 -15.70 14.27 -0.93
N ASP A 344 -16.12 13.95 0.28
CA ASP A 344 -16.07 12.57 0.80
C ASP A 344 -16.78 11.57 -0.10
N ASN A 345 -17.82 12.01 -0.83
CA ASN A 345 -18.68 11.15 -1.64
C ASN A 345 -18.65 11.47 -3.15
N SER A 346 -17.81 12.42 -3.58
CA SER A 346 -17.76 12.81 -4.99
C SER A 346 -16.32 12.91 -5.50
N PHE A 347 -16.13 12.44 -6.72
CA PHE A 347 -14.88 12.57 -7.45
C PHE A 347 -15.16 12.82 -8.94
N SER A 348 -14.16 13.33 -9.66
CA SER A 348 -14.18 13.45 -11.11
C SER A 348 -12.96 12.78 -11.72
N ILE A 349 -13.16 12.16 -12.86
CA ILE A 349 -12.09 11.65 -13.72
C ILE A 349 -12.02 12.56 -14.93
N ARG A 350 -10.82 13.08 -15.21
CA ARG A 350 -10.53 13.86 -16.40
C ARG A 350 -9.42 13.19 -17.20
N LYS A 351 -9.50 13.28 -18.50
CA LYS A 351 -8.56 12.67 -19.45
C LYS A 351 -8.24 13.61 -20.59
N ARG A 352 -7.08 13.43 -21.23
CA ARG A 352 -6.68 14.18 -22.41
C ARG A 352 -5.82 13.32 -23.34
N ALA A 353 -5.83 13.63 -24.63
CA ALA A 353 -5.10 12.85 -25.63
C ALA A 353 -3.61 13.24 -25.73
N THR A 354 -3.27 14.50 -25.46
CA THR A 354 -1.90 15.03 -25.46
C THR A 354 -1.75 16.08 -24.37
N GLU A 355 -0.52 16.48 -24.08
CA GLU A 355 -0.25 17.50 -23.08
C GLU A 355 -0.92 18.84 -23.38
N ASP A 356 -1.01 19.21 -24.66
CA ASP A 356 -1.65 20.45 -25.13
C ASP A 356 -3.16 20.34 -25.30
N SER A 357 -3.74 19.14 -25.17
CA SER A 357 -5.17 18.93 -25.31
C SER A 357 -5.94 19.37 -24.07
N PRO A 358 -7.15 19.91 -24.19
CA PRO A 358 -7.98 20.24 -23.05
C PRO A 358 -8.37 18.98 -22.27
N TRP A 359 -8.56 19.13 -20.97
CA TRP A 359 -9.06 18.06 -20.11
C TRP A 359 -10.57 17.86 -20.35
N ILE A 360 -10.96 16.62 -20.62
CA ILE A 360 -12.34 16.18 -20.81
C ILE A 360 -12.73 15.30 -19.60
N GLY A 361 -13.87 15.57 -18.98
CA GLY A 361 -14.33 14.80 -17.81
C GLY A 361 -15.82 14.92 -17.62
#